data_df0156653a26b66b0d30056e136ae967
#
_entry.id   df0156653a26b66b0d30056e136ae967
#
_cell.length_a   1.000
_cell.length_b   1.000
_cell.length_c   1.000
_cell.angle_alpha   90.00
_cell.angle_beta   90.00
_cell.angle_gamma   90.00
#
_symmetry.space_group_name_H-M   'P 1'
#
loop_
_entity.id
_entity.type
_entity.pdbx_description
1 polymer ?
#
loop_
_entity_poly.entity_id
_entity_poly.type
_entity_poly.pdbx_seq_one_letter_code
_entity_poly.pdbx_strand_id
1 'polypeptide(L)'
;MFLRGVGSVAAGIAAAGTLSACGTGTSRSVGSGSKSSKTLVVRNSGGSYGDANQQAIYEPFTKETGIQVKVVNIEYAQMLAQIKQGRPEFDVIDDSMADFVLFQQEDATEALDYDRLKNFKKAGVAKNLVTSNAVGKNYWASVMAYRTDSFGKSKPSSWADFWDTKAFPGNRALQALDADLPELEFALLADGVPLDKLYPLDVDRAFKVLGEIKPHVRKFWDTGALPGVLLGRKEVDASSVWHGRLDALIKGGAPLAYQWNGARRQSNGLGIPKGAANLDAAYRLVDFSLRPEVQAAYAEIYPMAPSVPAAYKRLKPATAANLGSSPEHLKSGFDLDVEWWIKNQDAVSKRWQEWTHA
;
A
#
# COMPACT_ATOMS: atom_id res chain seq x y z
N MET A 1 40.43 -33.69 -13.75
CA MET A 1 41.84 -33.76 -14.20
C MET A 1 42.53 -32.51 -13.69
N PHE A 2 43.39 -32.70 -12.67
CA PHE A 2 44.61 -31.96 -12.28
C PHE A 2 44.58 -30.42 -12.18
N LEU A 3 45.20 -29.79 -11.23
CA LEU A 3 45.92 -29.94 -9.94
C LEU A 3 46.44 -28.54 -9.54
N ARG A 4 46.29 -28.13 -8.31
CA ARG A 4 47.33 -27.74 -7.31
C ARG A 4 48.32 -26.64 -7.61
N GLY A 5 48.49 -25.77 -6.62
CA GLY A 5 49.67 -25.00 -6.24
C GLY A 5 49.28 -23.86 -5.33
N VAL A 6 49.31 -23.89 -4.08
CA VAL A 6 50.25 -23.93 -2.91
C VAL A 6 51.38 -22.88 -3.05
N GLY A 7 51.46 -21.97 -2.10
CA GLY A 7 52.55 -21.06 -1.91
C GLY A 7 52.36 -20.13 -0.71
N SER A 8 52.81 -20.56 0.46
CA SER A 8 52.94 -19.80 1.72
C SER A 8 54.20 -18.92 1.72
N VAL A 9 54.26 -17.96 2.69
CA VAL A 9 55.36 -17.58 3.61
C VAL A 9 55.11 -16.12 4.01
N ALA A 10 54.77 -15.75 5.15
CA ALA A 10 55.26 -15.55 6.53
C ALA A 10 56.44 -14.55 6.69
N ALA A 11 56.29 -13.80 7.79
CA ALA A 11 57.22 -13.00 8.61
C ALA A 11 56.87 -11.49 8.55
N GLY A 12 56.47 -10.75 9.59
CA GLY A 12 56.88 -10.79 10.99
C GLY A 12 57.88 -9.69 11.27
N ILE A 13 57.50 -8.62 11.98
CA ILE A 13 58.36 -7.92 12.94
C ILE A 13 57.48 -7.03 13.84
N ALA A 14 57.62 -7.24 15.14
CA ALA A 14 57.10 -6.43 16.23
C ALA A 14 58.07 -5.29 16.56
N ALA A 15 57.55 -4.15 16.92
CA ALA A 15 58.31 -3.14 17.66
C ALA A 15 57.40 -2.54 18.76
N ALA A 16 57.80 -2.80 19.98
CA ALA A 16 57.24 -2.19 21.19
C ALA A 16 57.86 -0.79 21.40
N GLY A 17 57.05 0.15 21.86
CA GLY A 17 57.51 1.50 22.23
C GLY A 17 56.59 2.12 23.30
N THR A 18 57.11 2.23 24.42
CA THR A 18 56.81 2.58 25.80
C THR A 18 55.90 3.82 26.04
N LEU A 19 55.12 3.65 27.14
CA LEU A 19 54.37 4.58 27.98
C LEU A 19 54.99 5.97 28.21
N SER A 20 54.11 6.98 28.19
CA SER A 20 54.21 8.13 29.10
C SER A 20 52.84 8.61 29.49
N ALA A 21 52.52 8.47 30.75
CA ALA A 21 51.36 9.08 31.42
C ALA A 21 51.70 10.54 31.78
N CYS A 22 50.75 11.45 31.49
CA CYS A 22 50.51 12.62 32.36
C CYS A 22 49.09 13.12 32.12
N GLY A 23 48.31 13.14 33.18
CA GLY A 23 46.93 13.56 33.20
C GLY A 23 46.75 15.08 33.21
N THR A 24 45.64 15.49 32.66
CA THR A 24 44.88 16.67 33.16
C THR A 24 43.40 16.35 32.87
N GLY A 25 42.63 16.32 33.93
CA GLY A 25 41.20 16.17 33.87
C GLY A 25 40.53 17.32 33.18
N THR A 26 39.83 17.00 32.09
CA THR A 26 38.78 17.86 31.59
C THR A 26 37.52 17.00 31.54
N SER A 27 36.61 17.36 32.41
CA SER A 27 35.24 16.87 32.44
C SER A 27 34.62 17.07 31.06
N ARG A 28 34.58 16.01 30.23
CA ARG A 28 33.72 16.03 29.06
C ARG A 28 32.29 15.91 29.56
N SER A 29 31.59 17.02 29.58
CA SER A 29 30.14 17.02 29.58
C SER A 29 29.68 16.12 28.43
N VAL A 30 29.04 15.04 28.79
CA VAL A 30 28.28 14.17 27.83
C VAL A 30 27.08 15.02 27.42
N GLY A 31 27.27 15.89 26.46
CA GLY A 31 26.19 16.48 25.69
C GLY A 31 25.64 15.34 24.80
N SER A 32 24.55 14.73 25.22
CA SER A 32 23.75 13.85 24.37
C SER A 32 23.05 14.69 23.30
N GLY A 33 23.83 15.24 22.40
CA GLY A 33 23.34 15.75 21.12
C GLY A 33 23.22 14.53 20.21
N SER A 34 22.06 13.92 20.17
CA SER A 34 21.67 13.03 19.08
C SER A 34 21.94 13.76 17.77
N LYS A 35 23.00 13.39 17.07
CA LYS A 35 23.20 13.84 15.68
C LYS A 35 22.03 13.26 14.89
N SER A 36 21.00 14.10 14.65
CA SER A 36 19.91 13.77 13.75
C SER A 36 20.54 13.22 12.46
N SER A 37 20.24 11.98 12.15
CA SER A 37 20.65 11.36 10.87
C SER A 37 20.14 12.23 9.73
N LYS A 38 21.02 12.53 8.77
CA LYS A 38 20.59 13.24 7.56
C LYS A 38 19.81 12.36 6.59
N THR A 39 19.53 11.13 6.96
CA THR A 39 18.83 10.14 6.12
C THR A 39 17.73 9.51 6.93
N LEU A 40 16.54 9.47 6.35
CA LEU A 40 15.34 8.76 6.82
C LEU A 40 15.04 7.62 5.85
N VAL A 41 14.74 6.45 6.36
CA VAL A 41 14.38 5.29 5.53
C VAL A 41 12.89 5.02 5.63
N VAL A 42 12.22 4.96 4.49
CA VAL A 42 10.78 4.68 4.39
C VAL A 42 10.56 3.35 3.70
N ARG A 43 9.80 2.47 4.31
CA ARG A 43 9.29 1.29 3.63
C ARG A 43 8.02 1.65 2.86
N ASN A 44 7.99 1.37 1.57
CA ASN A 44 6.79 1.38 0.76
C ASN A 44 6.82 0.31 -0.35
N SER A 45 5.68 0.10 -1.02
CA SER A 45 5.53 -0.96 -2.03
C SER A 45 6.17 -0.67 -3.40
N GLY A 46 6.94 0.43 -3.54
CA GLY A 46 7.66 0.77 -4.77
C GLY A 46 6.80 0.99 -6.01
N GLY A 47 7.45 0.84 -7.20
CA GLY A 47 6.81 1.05 -8.50
C GLY A 47 6.22 2.44 -8.66
N SER A 48 5.19 2.60 -9.51
CA SER A 48 4.54 3.90 -9.76
C SER A 48 3.98 4.58 -8.49
N TYR A 49 3.61 3.80 -7.48
CA TYR A 49 3.25 4.33 -6.17
C TYR A 49 4.45 4.96 -5.46
N GLY A 50 5.59 4.26 -5.45
CA GLY A 50 6.83 4.76 -4.87
C GLY A 50 7.34 5.99 -5.59
N ASP A 51 7.29 6.01 -6.93
CA ASP A 51 7.71 7.14 -7.75
C ASP A 51 6.88 8.40 -7.47
N ALA A 52 5.56 8.23 -7.30
CA ALA A 52 4.67 9.34 -6.94
C ALA A 52 4.96 9.87 -5.53
N ASN A 53 5.24 8.99 -4.56
CA ASN A 53 5.68 9.39 -3.22
C ASN A 53 7.02 10.15 -3.27
N GLN A 54 7.96 9.67 -4.08
CA GLN A 54 9.25 10.34 -4.28
C GLN A 54 9.05 11.77 -4.76
N GLN A 55 8.29 11.95 -5.82
CA GLN A 55 8.07 13.25 -6.46
C GLN A 55 7.22 14.21 -5.60
N ALA A 56 6.14 13.73 -5.00
CA ALA A 56 5.18 14.61 -4.33
C ALA A 56 5.47 14.82 -2.84
N ILE A 57 6.17 13.89 -2.19
CA ILE A 57 6.36 13.91 -0.74
C ILE A 57 7.86 13.98 -0.38
N TYR A 58 8.67 13.03 -0.85
CA TYR A 58 10.02 12.87 -0.32
C TYR A 58 11.00 13.93 -0.83
N GLU A 59 10.96 14.29 -2.10
CA GLU A 59 11.77 15.37 -2.64
C GLU A 59 11.43 16.75 -2.05
N PRO A 60 10.13 17.16 -1.96
CA PRO A 60 9.75 18.39 -1.28
C PRO A 60 10.13 18.40 0.21
N PHE A 61 9.95 17.27 0.91
CA PHE A 61 10.39 17.11 2.30
C PHE A 61 11.90 17.29 2.45
N THR A 62 12.68 16.65 1.59
CA THR A 62 14.14 16.76 1.57
C THR A 62 14.57 18.20 1.30
N LYS A 63 13.94 18.86 0.33
CA LYS A 63 14.22 20.28 -0.02
C LYS A 63 13.97 21.22 1.16
N GLU A 64 12.88 20.98 1.91
CA GLU A 64 12.52 21.83 3.06
C GLU A 64 13.36 21.55 4.30
N THR A 65 13.70 20.29 4.54
CA THR A 65 14.27 19.87 5.83
C THR A 65 15.77 19.56 5.79
N GLY A 66 16.32 19.31 4.60
CA GLY A 66 17.68 18.79 4.41
C GLY A 66 17.82 17.30 4.75
N ILE A 67 16.74 16.60 5.13
CA ILE A 67 16.74 15.17 5.45
C ILE A 67 16.51 14.39 4.15
N GLN A 68 17.48 13.55 3.76
CA GLN A 68 17.36 12.67 2.60
C GLN A 68 16.41 11.52 2.92
N VAL A 69 15.50 11.18 1.99
CA VAL A 69 14.63 10.02 2.13
C VAL A 69 15.14 8.89 1.23
N LYS A 70 15.31 7.71 1.80
CA LYS A 70 15.58 6.46 1.07
C LYS A 70 14.37 5.56 1.18
N VAL A 71 14.08 4.83 0.12
CA VAL A 71 12.97 3.88 0.07
C VAL A 71 13.52 2.46 0.07
N VAL A 72 12.87 1.60 0.84
CA VAL A 72 13.07 0.14 0.82
C VAL A 72 11.74 -0.54 0.55
N ASN A 73 11.77 -1.64 -0.21
CA ASN A 73 10.61 -2.49 -0.42
C ASN A 73 10.86 -3.83 0.27
N ILE A 74 10.17 -4.04 1.37
CA ILE A 74 10.33 -5.20 2.27
C ILE A 74 8.93 -5.74 2.56
N GLU A 75 8.76 -7.06 2.48
CA GLU A 75 7.50 -7.73 2.75
C GLU A 75 7.14 -7.74 4.24
N TYR A 76 5.84 -7.86 4.55
CA TYR A 76 5.30 -7.80 5.92
C TYR A 76 6.07 -8.70 6.90
N ALA A 77 6.26 -9.97 6.57
CA ALA A 77 6.94 -10.93 7.45
C ALA A 77 8.40 -10.54 7.74
N GLN A 78 9.09 -9.98 6.75
CA GLN A 78 10.47 -9.50 6.91
C GLN A 78 10.51 -8.22 7.76
N MET A 79 9.56 -7.30 7.57
CA MET A 79 9.43 -6.11 8.42
C MET A 79 9.24 -6.51 9.88
N LEU A 80 8.27 -7.40 10.15
CA LEU A 80 7.96 -7.87 11.48
C LEU A 80 9.18 -8.56 12.15
N ALA A 81 9.92 -9.38 11.40
CA ALA A 81 11.13 -10.03 11.90
C ALA A 81 12.22 -9.02 12.31
N GLN A 82 12.46 -7.98 11.51
CA GLN A 82 13.43 -6.94 11.84
C GLN A 82 13.01 -6.12 13.07
N ILE A 83 11.72 -5.78 13.17
CA ILE A 83 11.18 -5.04 14.32
C ILE A 83 11.31 -5.88 15.60
N LYS A 84 10.95 -7.16 15.56
CA LYS A 84 11.10 -8.07 16.71
C LYS A 84 12.55 -8.28 17.15
N GLN A 85 13.51 -8.10 16.24
CA GLN A 85 14.94 -8.08 16.55
C GLN A 85 15.41 -6.73 17.11
N GLY A 86 14.55 -5.72 17.20
CA GLY A 86 14.87 -4.37 17.67
C GLY A 86 15.79 -3.59 16.73
N ARG A 87 15.86 -3.96 15.46
CA ARG A 87 16.77 -3.36 14.45
C ARG A 87 16.08 -3.21 13.10
N PRO A 88 14.97 -2.47 12.98
CA PRO A 88 14.39 -2.20 11.68
C PRO A 88 15.34 -1.33 10.85
N GLU A 89 15.51 -1.68 9.58
CA GLU A 89 16.30 -0.89 8.62
C GLU A 89 15.51 0.28 8.04
N PHE A 90 14.33 0.55 8.57
CA PHE A 90 13.41 1.61 8.15
C PHE A 90 12.85 2.35 9.35
N ASP A 91 12.55 3.63 9.16
CA ASP A 91 12.09 4.55 10.19
C ASP A 91 10.59 4.86 10.08
N VAL A 92 10.02 4.71 8.88
CA VAL A 92 8.58 4.91 8.60
C VAL A 92 8.07 3.74 7.78
N ILE A 93 6.90 3.27 8.13
CA ILE A 93 6.12 2.30 7.37
C ILE A 93 5.02 3.07 6.62
N ASP A 94 4.98 2.92 5.30
CA ASP A 94 3.90 3.37 4.42
C ASP A 94 3.21 2.12 3.85
N ASP A 95 2.09 1.74 4.45
CA ASP A 95 1.39 0.52 4.12
C ASP A 95 -0.13 0.64 4.27
N SER A 96 -0.84 -0.44 3.99
CA SER A 96 -2.28 -0.55 4.21
C SER A 96 -2.66 -0.29 5.67
N MET A 97 -3.78 0.39 5.90
CA MET A 97 -4.31 0.57 7.27
C MET A 97 -4.70 -0.77 7.92
N ALA A 98 -4.99 -1.80 7.12
CA ALA A 98 -5.22 -3.15 7.62
C ALA A 98 -3.94 -3.75 8.23
N ASP A 99 -2.78 -3.56 7.58
CA ASP A 99 -1.50 -4.03 8.12
C ASP A 99 -1.13 -3.34 9.44
N PHE A 100 -1.52 -2.08 9.61
CA PHE A 100 -1.30 -1.39 10.88
C PHE A 100 -2.10 -1.98 12.05
N VAL A 101 -3.26 -2.58 11.79
CA VAL A 101 -3.97 -3.34 12.82
C VAL A 101 -3.19 -4.61 13.19
N LEU A 102 -2.63 -5.31 12.20
CA LEU A 102 -1.77 -6.48 12.46
C LEU A 102 -0.47 -6.08 13.18
N PHE A 103 0.19 -5.00 12.77
CA PHE A 103 1.37 -4.47 13.48
C PHE A 103 1.05 -4.07 14.93
N GLN A 104 -0.16 -3.57 15.19
CA GLN A 104 -0.59 -3.25 16.56
C GLN A 104 -0.79 -4.50 17.41
N GLN A 105 -1.39 -5.57 16.85
CA GLN A 105 -1.55 -6.85 17.53
C GLN A 105 -0.22 -7.49 17.89
N GLU A 106 0.79 -7.32 17.02
CA GLU A 106 2.16 -7.82 17.20
C GLU A 106 3.04 -6.89 18.05
N ASP A 107 2.48 -5.79 18.57
CA ASP A 107 3.20 -4.74 19.32
C ASP A 107 4.45 -4.20 18.55
N ALA A 108 4.34 -4.12 17.21
CA ALA A 108 5.46 -3.86 16.32
C ALA A 108 5.67 -2.37 15.98
N THR A 109 4.69 -1.52 16.25
CA THR A 109 4.75 -0.09 15.93
C THR A 109 4.64 0.78 17.19
N GLU A 110 5.23 1.97 17.13
CA GLU A 110 5.09 2.97 18.18
C GLU A 110 3.63 3.46 18.24
N ALA A 111 3.16 3.76 19.45
CA ALA A 111 1.97 4.58 19.60
C ALA A 111 2.29 6.00 19.13
N LEU A 112 1.51 6.52 18.16
CA LEU A 112 1.75 7.85 17.65
C LEU A 112 1.35 8.93 18.67
N ASP A 113 2.32 9.77 19.00
CA ASP A 113 2.06 11.01 19.72
C ASP A 113 1.51 12.06 18.76
N TYR A 114 0.18 12.13 18.67
CA TYR A 114 -0.52 13.08 17.80
C TYR A 114 -0.29 14.55 18.17
N ASP A 115 0.21 14.84 19.37
CA ASP A 115 0.58 16.21 19.77
C ASP A 115 1.81 16.69 19.05
N ARG A 116 2.66 15.80 18.58
CA ARG A 116 3.82 16.11 17.74
C ARG A 116 3.44 16.43 16.29
N LEU A 117 2.24 16.01 15.82
CA LEU A 117 1.77 16.17 14.46
C LEU A 117 0.95 17.47 14.32
N LYS A 118 1.63 18.57 14.02
CA LYS A 118 1.01 19.92 13.97
C LYS A 118 0.02 20.06 12.81
N ASN A 119 0.30 19.44 11.66
CA ASN A 119 -0.58 19.47 10.50
C ASN A 119 -1.78 18.56 10.73
N PHE A 120 -1.62 17.40 11.39
CA PHE A 120 -2.71 16.49 11.74
C PHE A 120 -3.86 17.22 12.47
N LYS A 121 -3.55 18.07 13.46
CA LYS A 121 -4.56 18.82 14.23
C LYS A 121 -5.48 19.68 13.35
N LYS A 122 -5.01 20.08 12.15
CA LYS A 122 -5.72 20.93 11.20
C LYS A 122 -6.19 20.17 9.96
N ALA A 123 -5.70 18.94 9.77
CA ALA A 123 -5.92 18.17 8.55
C ALA A 123 -7.37 17.70 8.38
N GLY A 124 -8.06 17.42 9.47
CA GLY A 124 -9.43 16.89 9.42
C GLY A 124 -9.49 15.47 8.85
N VAL A 125 -8.45 14.68 9.09
CA VAL A 125 -8.41 13.26 8.69
C VAL A 125 -9.59 12.52 9.32
N ALA A 126 -10.29 11.70 8.54
CA ALA A 126 -11.46 10.96 9.00
C ALA A 126 -11.09 10.01 10.16
N LYS A 127 -12.01 9.85 11.12
CA LYS A 127 -11.74 9.06 12.34
C LYS A 127 -11.36 7.61 12.07
N ASN A 128 -11.96 6.99 11.06
CA ASN A 128 -11.64 5.62 10.63
C ASN A 128 -10.23 5.47 10.03
N LEU A 129 -9.55 6.58 9.76
CA LEU A 129 -8.16 6.62 9.30
C LEU A 129 -7.18 7.00 10.41
N VAL A 130 -7.58 7.01 11.66
CA VAL A 130 -6.77 7.38 12.81
C VAL A 130 -6.81 6.24 13.81
N THR A 131 -5.67 5.58 14.00
CA THR A 131 -5.49 4.54 15.01
C THR A 131 -4.46 4.98 16.05
N SER A 132 -4.21 4.18 17.07
CA SER A 132 -3.18 4.51 18.07
C SER A 132 -1.77 4.52 17.48
N ASN A 133 -1.52 3.83 16.36
CA ASN A 133 -0.19 3.55 15.82
C ASN A 133 0.00 4.00 14.36
N ALA A 134 -1.05 4.53 13.71
CA ALA A 134 -0.97 4.97 12.33
C ALA A 134 -1.97 6.08 12.01
N VAL A 135 -1.65 6.89 11.01
CA VAL A 135 -2.54 7.88 10.42
C VAL A 135 -2.68 7.66 8.93
N GLY A 136 -3.93 7.63 8.44
CA GLY A 136 -4.23 7.43 7.03
C GLY A 136 -3.73 8.57 6.16
N LYS A 137 -3.06 8.21 5.09
CA LYS A 137 -2.47 9.13 4.12
C LYS A 137 -3.33 9.33 2.89
N ASN A 138 -3.89 8.24 2.35
CA ASN A 138 -4.70 8.29 1.14
C ASN A 138 -5.68 7.11 1.07
N TYR A 139 -6.66 7.22 0.14
CA TYR A 139 -7.54 6.13 -0.23
C TYR A 139 -7.20 5.60 -1.61
N TRP A 140 -7.37 4.31 -1.79
CA TRP A 140 -7.33 3.63 -3.07
C TRP A 140 -8.52 2.67 -3.19
N ALA A 141 -8.72 2.09 -4.36
CA ALA A 141 -9.83 1.17 -4.55
C ALA A 141 -9.50 0.04 -5.51
N SER A 142 -10.05 -1.14 -5.20
CA SER A 142 -10.22 -2.20 -6.17
C SER A 142 -11.52 -1.95 -6.94
N VAL A 143 -11.41 -1.99 -8.26
CA VAL A 143 -12.52 -1.69 -9.20
C VAL A 143 -12.57 -2.75 -10.29
N MET A 144 -13.69 -2.82 -11.01
CA MET A 144 -13.77 -3.58 -12.24
C MET A 144 -13.20 -2.77 -13.40
N ALA A 145 -12.24 -3.36 -14.12
CA ALA A 145 -11.70 -2.83 -15.37
C ALA A 145 -12.02 -3.76 -16.54
N TYR A 146 -12.04 -3.19 -17.73
CA TYR A 146 -12.35 -3.94 -18.95
C TYR A 146 -11.72 -3.29 -20.18
N ARG A 147 -11.61 -4.10 -21.23
CA ARG A 147 -11.22 -3.61 -22.56
C ARG A 147 -12.42 -2.97 -23.26
N THR A 148 -12.23 -1.74 -23.73
CA THR A 148 -13.29 -0.99 -24.42
C THR A 148 -13.60 -1.53 -25.81
N ASP A 149 -12.70 -2.33 -26.39
CA ASP A 149 -12.85 -2.95 -27.71
C ASP A 149 -13.35 -4.42 -27.65
N SER A 150 -13.42 -5.03 -26.46
CA SER A 150 -13.91 -6.41 -26.31
C SER A 150 -15.44 -6.52 -26.32
N PHE A 151 -16.12 -5.52 -25.78
CA PHE A 151 -17.58 -5.54 -25.65
C PHE A 151 -18.22 -4.56 -26.65
N GLY A 152 -19.30 -4.97 -27.31
CA GLY A 152 -19.99 -4.19 -28.32
C GLY A 152 -20.45 -2.79 -27.84
N LYS A 153 -21.69 -2.43 -28.08
CA LYS A 153 -22.25 -1.14 -27.64
C LYS A 153 -22.46 -1.07 -26.12
N SER A 154 -22.85 -2.18 -25.51
CA SER A 154 -23.02 -2.29 -24.05
C SER A 154 -21.69 -2.59 -23.39
N LYS A 155 -21.33 -1.82 -22.35
CA LYS A 155 -20.13 -2.04 -21.56
C LYS A 155 -20.52 -2.56 -20.18
N PRO A 156 -19.71 -3.44 -19.56
CA PRO A 156 -19.99 -3.90 -18.21
C PRO A 156 -19.92 -2.72 -17.23
N SER A 157 -20.91 -2.59 -16.36
CA SER A 157 -21.10 -1.44 -15.45
C SER A 157 -21.33 -1.85 -14.00
N SER A 158 -21.33 -3.15 -13.74
CA SER A 158 -21.53 -3.74 -12.40
C SER A 158 -20.78 -5.05 -12.24
N TRP A 159 -20.62 -5.51 -11.01
CA TRP A 159 -20.07 -6.84 -10.76
C TRP A 159 -21.00 -7.95 -11.29
N ALA A 160 -22.32 -7.73 -11.33
CA ALA A 160 -23.25 -8.64 -12.00
C ALA A 160 -22.91 -8.80 -13.48
N ASP A 161 -22.60 -7.69 -14.19
CA ASP A 161 -22.14 -7.74 -15.59
C ASP A 161 -20.81 -8.49 -15.74
N PHE A 162 -19.90 -8.33 -14.77
CA PHE A 162 -18.62 -9.05 -14.77
C PHE A 162 -18.84 -10.57 -14.69
N TRP A 163 -19.83 -11.02 -13.92
CA TRP A 163 -20.19 -12.45 -13.80
C TRP A 163 -21.03 -12.96 -14.96
N ASP A 164 -21.78 -12.09 -15.66
CA ASP A 164 -22.58 -12.50 -16.82
C ASP A 164 -21.72 -12.68 -18.08
N THR A 165 -21.08 -13.84 -18.18
CA THR A 165 -20.22 -14.19 -19.33
C THR A 165 -21.00 -14.51 -20.61
N LYS A 166 -22.35 -14.51 -20.57
CA LYS A 166 -23.20 -14.66 -21.76
C LYS A 166 -23.45 -13.30 -22.40
N ALA A 167 -23.81 -12.29 -21.58
CA ALA A 167 -24.01 -10.92 -22.07
C ALA A 167 -22.67 -10.23 -22.34
N PHE A 168 -21.64 -10.52 -21.54
CA PHE A 168 -20.30 -9.97 -21.66
C PHE A 168 -19.27 -11.10 -21.81
N PRO A 169 -19.16 -11.72 -23.00
CA PRO A 169 -18.30 -12.87 -23.23
C PRO A 169 -16.81 -12.53 -23.09
N GLY A 170 -15.99 -13.55 -22.83
CA GLY A 170 -14.53 -13.43 -22.75
C GLY A 170 -13.96 -13.84 -21.41
N ASN A 171 -12.65 -13.76 -21.31
CA ASN A 171 -11.88 -14.19 -20.14
C ASN A 171 -11.86 -13.13 -19.04
N ARG A 172 -11.76 -13.61 -17.81
CA ARG A 172 -11.66 -12.78 -16.58
C ARG A 172 -10.31 -12.97 -15.89
N ALA A 173 -9.91 -11.98 -15.13
CA ALA A 173 -8.92 -12.14 -14.08
C ALA A 173 -9.44 -11.56 -12.77
N LEU A 174 -9.13 -12.23 -11.67
CA LEU A 174 -9.45 -11.84 -10.30
C LEU A 174 -8.18 -11.83 -9.46
N GLN A 175 -8.22 -11.13 -8.33
CA GLN A 175 -7.11 -11.04 -7.40
C GLN A 175 -6.83 -12.39 -6.75
N ALA A 176 -5.56 -12.77 -6.66
CA ALA A 176 -5.10 -13.90 -5.86
C ALA A 176 -4.95 -13.49 -4.39
N LEU A 177 -4.95 -14.49 -3.51
CA LEU A 177 -4.68 -14.29 -2.08
C LEU A 177 -3.31 -13.63 -1.83
N ASP A 178 -2.30 -13.97 -2.65
CA ASP A 178 -0.93 -13.47 -2.50
C ASP A 178 -0.79 -11.97 -2.82
N ALA A 179 -1.77 -11.38 -3.51
CA ALA A 179 -1.76 -9.95 -3.81
C ALA A 179 -2.33 -9.11 -2.66
N ASP A 180 -3.41 -9.59 -2.03
CA ASP A 180 -4.16 -8.95 -0.94
C ASP A 180 -5.27 -9.92 -0.50
N LEU A 181 -6.37 -9.42 0.03
CA LEU A 181 -7.53 -10.20 0.45
C LEU A 181 -8.33 -10.76 -0.74
N PRO A 182 -8.87 -11.98 -0.68
CA PRO A 182 -9.80 -12.50 -1.69
C PRO A 182 -10.99 -11.57 -1.91
N GLU A 183 -11.52 -11.59 -3.13
CA GLU A 183 -12.57 -10.64 -3.57
C GLU A 183 -13.98 -11.20 -3.33
N LEU A 184 -14.29 -11.60 -2.08
CA LEU A 184 -15.57 -12.18 -1.71
C LEU A 184 -16.72 -11.17 -1.85
N GLU A 185 -16.46 -9.91 -1.57
CA GLU A 185 -17.45 -8.83 -1.68
C GLU A 185 -17.94 -8.69 -3.11
N PHE A 186 -17.06 -8.81 -4.10
CA PHE A 186 -17.44 -8.69 -5.51
C PHE A 186 -18.32 -9.83 -5.98
N ALA A 187 -18.08 -11.04 -5.48
CA ALA A 187 -18.96 -12.18 -5.72
C ALA A 187 -20.36 -11.94 -5.12
N LEU A 188 -20.43 -11.44 -3.89
CA LEU A 188 -21.71 -11.12 -3.23
C LEU A 188 -22.46 -10.00 -3.96
N LEU A 189 -21.77 -8.96 -4.42
CA LEU A 189 -22.35 -7.90 -5.24
C LEU A 189 -22.88 -8.44 -6.57
N ALA A 190 -22.14 -9.36 -7.20
CA ALA A 190 -22.58 -10.00 -8.43
C ALA A 190 -23.87 -10.82 -8.24
N ASP A 191 -24.05 -11.41 -7.07
CA ASP A 191 -25.26 -12.17 -6.67
C ASP A 191 -26.34 -11.27 -6.05
N GLY A 192 -26.23 -9.94 -6.21
CA GLY A 192 -27.26 -8.98 -5.86
C GLY A 192 -27.33 -8.61 -4.39
N VAL A 193 -26.30 -8.89 -3.58
CA VAL A 193 -26.24 -8.38 -2.20
C VAL A 193 -26.05 -6.86 -2.23
N PRO A 194 -26.91 -6.06 -1.59
CA PRO A 194 -26.76 -4.60 -1.55
C PRO A 194 -25.50 -4.18 -0.81
N LEU A 195 -24.92 -3.02 -1.20
CA LEU A 195 -23.69 -2.47 -0.61
C LEU A 195 -23.76 -2.35 0.93
N ASP A 196 -24.90 -1.94 1.46
CA ASP A 196 -25.14 -1.76 2.91
C ASP A 196 -25.42 -3.07 3.66
N LYS A 197 -25.43 -4.21 2.97
CA LYS A 197 -25.68 -5.55 3.50
C LYS A 197 -24.51 -6.52 3.27
N LEU A 198 -23.38 -6.03 2.78
CA LEU A 198 -22.22 -6.87 2.49
C LEU A 198 -21.66 -7.52 3.77
N TYR A 199 -21.48 -6.74 4.81
CA TYR A 199 -20.89 -7.24 6.06
C TYR A 199 -21.94 -7.51 7.14
N PRO A 200 -21.78 -8.60 7.91
CA PRO A 200 -20.72 -9.60 7.79
C PRO A 200 -20.85 -10.41 6.49
N LEU A 201 -19.72 -10.76 5.84
CA LEU A 201 -19.74 -11.49 4.57
C LEU A 201 -20.35 -12.89 4.75
N ASP A 202 -21.28 -13.26 3.87
CA ASP A 202 -21.74 -14.65 3.69
C ASP A 202 -20.69 -15.41 2.87
N VAL A 203 -19.73 -16.01 3.56
CA VAL A 203 -18.58 -16.70 2.96
C VAL A 203 -19.01 -17.88 2.09
N ASP A 204 -20.02 -18.63 2.52
CA ASP A 204 -20.53 -19.80 1.77
C ASP A 204 -21.15 -19.39 0.44
N ARG A 205 -21.98 -18.35 0.47
CA ARG A 205 -22.58 -17.75 -0.71
C ARG A 205 -21.51 -17.16 -1.65
N ALA A 206 -20.53 -16.43 -1.12
CA ALA A 206 -19.45 -15.88 -1.92
C ALA A 206 -18.65 -16.94 -2.69
N PHE A 207 -18.25 -18.05 -2.03
CA PHE A 207 -17.53 -19.14 -2.69
C PHE A 207 -18.39 -19.90 -3.71
N LYS A 208 -19.69 -20.03 -3.47
CA LYS A 208 -20.62 -20.59 -4.48
C LYS A 208 -20.59 -19.73 -5.75
N VAL A 209 -20.74 -18.42 -5.61
CA VAL A 209 -20.75 -17.47 -6.74
C VAL A 209 -19.39 -17.40 -7.43
N LEU A 210 -18.29 -17.43 -6.67
CA LEU A 210 -16.94 -17.56 -7.23
C LEU A 210 -16.79 -18.84 -8.06
N GLY A 211 -17.43 -19.95 -7.65
CA GLY A 211 -17.45 -21.19 -8.41
C GLY A 211 -18.11 -21.07 -9.78
N GLU A 212 -19.11 -20.20 -9.92
CA GLU A 212 -19.81 -19.95 -11.20
C GLU A 212 -18.91 -19.23 -12.22
N ILE A 213 -18.08 -18.28 -11.78
CA ILE A 213 -17.17 -17.55 -12.67
C ILE A 213 -15.83 -18.26 -12.90
N LYS A 214 -15.43 -19.18 -12.01
CA LYS A 214 -14.13 -19.87 -12.06
C LYS A 214 -13.75 -20.43 -13.43
N PRO A 215 -14.64 -21.06 -14.20
CA PRO A 215 -14.32 -21.59 -15.55
C PRO A 215 -13.90 -20.50 -16.55
N HIS A 216 -14.25 -19.23 -16.29
CA HIS A 216 -13.95 -18.08 -17.13
C HIS A 216 -12.76 -17.27 -16.60
N VAL A 217 -12.23 -17.60 -15.42
CA VAL A 217 -11.06 -16.94 -14.83
C VAL A 217 -9.79 -17.51 -15.42
N ARG A 218 -9.17 -16.76 -16.33
CA ARG A 218 -7.92 -17.14 -16.98
C ARG A 218 -6.73 -17.08 -16.02
N LYS A 219 -6.74 -16.11 -15.09
CA LYS A 219 -5.66 -15.88 -14.15
C LYS A 219 -6.18 -15.27 -12.86
N PHE A 220 -5.70 -15.78 -11.73
CA PHE A 220 -5.67 -15.07 -10.47
C PHE A 220 -4.37 -14.28 -10.41
N TRP A 221 -4.45 -12.95 -10.37
CA TRP A 221 -3.27 -12.09 -10.42
C TRP A 221 -2.71 -11.84 -8.99
N ASP A 222 -1.39 -11.87 -8.90
CA ASP A 222 -0.61 -11.81 -7.67
C ASP A 222 0.18 -10.49 -7.51
N THR A 223 0.19 -9.67 -8.53
CA THR A 223 0.84 -8.34 -8.49
C THR A 223 -0.06 -7.28 -9.11
N GLY A 224 -0.06 -6.08 -8.55
CA GLY A 224 -0.92 -4.98 -9.04
C GLY A 224 -0.63 -4.52 -10.47
N ALA A 225 0.51 -4.91 -11.07
CA ALA A 225 0.83 -4.61 -12.47
C ALA A 225 0.24 -5.64 -13.44
N LEU A 226 0.02 -6.88 -13.00
CA LEU A 226 -0.37 -7.98 -13.87
C LEU A 226 -1.73 -7.78 -14.57
N PRO A 227 -2.79 -7.25 -13.94
CA PRO A 227 -4.05 -6.97 -14.62
C PRO A 227 -3.89 -6.08 -15.86
N GLY A 228 -3.08 -5.03 -15.76
CA GLY A 228 -2.80 -4.14 -16.90
C GLY A 228 -2.10 -4.85 -18.06
N VAL A 229 -1.18 -5.78 -17.74
CA VAL A 229 -0.50 -6.61 -18.74
C VAL A 229 -1.49 -7.57 -19.42
N LEU A 230 -2.31 -8.29 -18.65
CA LEU A 230 -3.29 -9.24 -19.18
C LEU A 230 -4.33 -8.55 -20.08
N LEU A 231 -4.88 -7.42 -19.63
CA LEU A 231 -5.80 -6.59 -20.41
C LEU A 231 -5.12 -6.04 -21.68
N GLY A 232 -3.91 -5.51 -21.55
CA GLY A 232 -3.15 -4.95 -22.67
C GLY A 232 -2.83 -5.98 -23.75
N ARG A 233 -2.51 -7.21 -23.36
CA ARG A 233 -2.22 -8.35 -24.26
C ARG A 233 -3.46 -9.07 -24.79
N LYS A 234 -4.66 -8.66 -24.40
CA LYS A 234 -5.92 -9.33 -24.76
C LYS A 234 -6.02 -10.77 -24.22
N GLU A 235 -5.32 -11.09 -23.16
CA GLU A 235 -5.43 -12.38 -22.49
C GLU A 235 -6.71 -12.49 -21.67
N VAL A 236 -7.20 -11.34 -21.18
CA VAL A 236 -8.49 -11.18 -20.51
C VAL A 236 -9.24 -9.96 -21.04
N ASP A 237 -10.55 -9.99 -20.94
CA ASP A 237 -11.46 -8.93 -21.40
C ASP A 237 -11.91 -8.02 -20.26
N ALA A 238 -11.98 -8.56 -19.05
CA ALA A 238 -12.24 -7.82 -17.82
C ALA A 238 -11.44 -8.39 -16.65
N SER A 239 -11.13 -7.53 -15.68
CA SER A 239 -10.36 -7.87 -14.48
C SER A 239 -10.77 -7.01 -13.29
N SER A 240 -10.70 -7.56 -12.08
CA SER A 240 -10.51 -6.70 -10.91
C SER A 240 -9.14 -6.05 -10.96
N VAL A 241 -8.99 -4.82 -10.50
CA VAL A 241 -7.72 -4.09 -10.53
C VAL A 241 -7.64 -3.06 -9.39
N TRP A 242 -6.45 -2.74 -8.98
CA TRP A 242 -6.21 -1.50 -8.23
C TRP A 242 -6.18 -0.34 -9.23
N HIS A 243 -7.19 0.55 -9.17
CA HIS A 243 -7.48 1.54 -10.22
C HIS A 243 -6.26 2.37 -10.64
N GLY A 244 -5.43 2.80 -9.69
CA GLY A 244 -4.24 3.60 -9.96
C GLY A 244 -3.19 2.92 -10.85
N ARG A 245 -3.21 1.59 -10.93
CA ARG A 245 -2.27 0.84 -11.79
C ARG A 245 -2.63 0.91 -13.28
N LEU A 246 -3.89 1.21 -13.62
CA LEU A 246 -4.33 1.34 -15.01
C LEU A 246 -4.31 2.77 -15.54
N ASP A 247 -4.30 3.75 -14.67
CA ASP A 247 -4.48 5.16 -15.06
C ASP A 247 -3.43 5.64 -16.08
N ALA A 248 -2.17 5.24 -15.90
CA ALA A 248 -1.11 5.57 -16.84
C ALA A 248 -1.30 4.90 -18.21
N LEU A 249 -1.79 3.66 -18.25
CA LEU A 249 -2.08 2.95 -19.50
C LEU A 249 -3.25 3.59 -20.25
N ILE A 250 -4.31 3.96 -19.53
CA ILE A 250 -5.49 4.63 -20.11
C ILE A 250 -5.10 6.01 -20.66
N LYS A 251 -4.33 6.81 -19.90
CA LYS A 251 -3.79 8.10 -20.35
C LYS A 251 -2.85 7.95 -21.57
N GLY A 252 -2.14 6.83 -21.65
CA GLY A 252 -1.30 6.45 -22.80
C GLY A 252 -2.09 5.97 -24.02
N GLY A 253 -3.43 5.95 -23.98
CA GLY A 253 -4.30 5.59 -25.11
C GLY A 253 -4.61 4.09 -25.21
N ALA A 254 -4.31 3.30 -24.19
CA ALA A 254 -4.75 1.90 -24.16
C ALA A 254 -6.28 1.81 -24.19
N PRO A 255 -6.86 0.87 -24.94
CA PRO A 255 -8.33 0.71 -25.04
C PRO A 255 -8.88 0.03 -23.77
N LEU A 256 -8.66 0.66 -22.63
CA LEU A 256 -9.05 0.20 -21.31
C LEU A 256 -9.95 1.23 -20.63
N ALA A 257 -10.85 0.76 -19.79
CA ALA A 257 -11.64 1.59 -18.90
C ALA A 257 -11.86 0.83 -17.58
N TYR A 258 -12.20 1.55 -16.54
CA TYR A 258 -12.69 0.98 -15.28
C TYR A 258 -13.94 1.75 -14.83
N GLN A 259 -14.68 1.16 -13.91
CA GLN A 259 -15.92 1.73 -13.39
C GLN A 259 -15.94 1.60 -11.86
N TRP A 260 -16.69 2.50 -11.20
CA TRP A 260 -16.68 2.67 -9.74
C TRP A 260 -17.84 1.99 -8.99
N ASN A 261 -18.83 1.45 -9.71
CA ASN A 261 -19.98 0.80 -9.10
C ASN A 261 -19.54 -0.49 -8.37
N GLY A 262 -19.72 -0.53 -7.06
CA GLY A 262 -19.25 -1.61 -6.22
C GLY A 262 -17.72 -1.58 -5.98
N ALA A 263 -17.07 -0.42 -6.08
CA ALA A 263 -15.66 -0.27 -5.76
C ALA A 263 -15.40 -0.57 -4.27
N ARG A 264 -14.40 -1.42 -3.97
CA ARG A 264 -13.91 -1.66 -2.61
C ARG A 264 -12.84 -0.64 -2.29
N ARG A 265 -13.14 0.29 -1.38
CA ARG A 265 -12.19 1.30 -0.93
C ARG A 265 -11.34 0.76 0.20
N GLN A 266 -10.07 1.10 0.14
CA GLN A 266 -9.06 0.82 1.15
C GLN A 266 -8.20 2.07 1.34
N SER A 267 -7.34 2.07 2.34
CA SER A 267 -6.48 3.22 2.64
C SER A 267 -5.08 2.77 3.01
N ASN A 268 -4.09 3.59 2.64
CA ASN A 268 -2.75 3.49 3.17
C ASN A 268 -2.55 4.54 4.27
N GLY A 269 -1.72 4.18 5.21
CA GLY A 269 -1.33 5.04 6.32
C GLY A 269 0.18 5.11 6.49
N LEU A 270 0.57 5.94 7.42
CA LEU A 270 1.94 6.09 7.89
C LEU A 270 2.01 5.77 9.37
N GLY A 271 2.97 4.93 9.73
CA GLY A 271 3.29 4.58 11.11
C GLY A 271 4.79 4.47 11.31
N ILE A 272 5.21 4.34 12.56
CA ILE A 272 6.60 4.31 12.97
C ILE A 272 6.88 2.95 13.59
N PRO A 273 7.85 2.16 13.09
CA PRO A 273 8.19 0.87 13.69
C PRO A 273 8.83 1.07 15.05
N LYS A 274 8.63 0.15 15.99
CA LYS A 274 9.41 0.11 17.22
C LYS A 274 10.89 -0.09 16.92
N GLY A 275 11.72 0.69 17.59
CA GLY A 275 13.16 0.68 17.36
C GLY A 275 13.64 1.52 16.17
N ALA A 276 12.79 2.37 15.60
CA ALA A 276 13.18 3.34 14.56
C ALA A 276 14.35 4.21 15.04
N ALA A 277 15.41 4.27 14.22
CA ALA A 277 16.63 4.98 14.59
C ALA A 277 16.46 6.51 14.54
N ASN A 278 15.53 7.02 13.73
CA ASN A 278 15.35 8.43 13.40
C ASN A 278 13.96 8.95 13.76
N LEU A 279 13.51 8.71 14.99
CA LEU A 279 12.13 8.98 15.46
C LEU A 279 11.67 10.42 15.18
N ASP A 280 12.49 11.44 15.44
CA ASP A 280 12.12 12.84 15.21
C ASP A 280 11.94 13.15 13.70
N ALA A 281 12.79 12.60 12.87
CA ALA A 281 12.67 12.74 11.41
C ALA A 281 11.44 12.00 10.88
N ALA A 282 11.10 10.82 11.44
CA ALA A 282 9.91 10.05 11.12
C ALA A 282 8.64 10.86 11.40
N TYR A 283 8.50 11.43 12.61
CA TYR A 283 7.38 12.31 12.93
C TYR A 283 7.27 13.52 12.00
N ARG A 284 8.39 14.12 11.62
CA ARG A 284 8.39 15.24 10.67
C ARG A 284 7.89 14.84 9.29
N LEU A 285 8.25 13.65 8.78
CA LEU A 285 7.76 13.17 7.49
C LEU A 285 6.26 12.83 7.57
N VAL A 286 5.81 12.14 8.63
CA VAL A 286 4.40 11.84 8.84
C VAL A 286 3.58 13.13 8.85
N ASP A 287 3.99 14.12 9.63
CA ASP A 287 3.30 15.43 9.72
C ASP A 287 3.32 16.19 8.39
N PHE A 288 4.44 16.18 7.67
CA PHE A 288 4.60 16.80 6.36
C PHE A 288 3.62 16.20 5.34
N SER A 289 3.47 14.86 5.35
CA SER A 289 2.59 14.13 4.44
C SER A 289 1.11 14.45 4.62
N LEU A 290 0.72 15.04 5.74
CA LEU A 290 -0.66 15.46 6.03
C LEU A 290 -0.97 16.90 5.60
N ARG A 291 -0.06 17.59 4.94
CA ARG A 291 -0.32 18.92 4.40
C ARG A 291 -1.25 18.84 3.20
N PRO A 292 -2.28 19.70 3.10
CA PRO A 292 -3.23 19.69 1.98
C PRO A 292 -2.55 19.85 0.62
N GLU A 293 -1.52 20.68 0.50
CA GLU A 293 -0.78 20.90 -0.74
C GLU A 293 0.04 19.68 -1.15
N VAL A 294 0.60 18.94 -0.20
CA VAL A 294 1.38 17.72 -0.44
C VAL A 294 0.46 16.61 -0.94
N GLN A 295 -0.68 16.40 -0.29
CA GLN A 295 -1.65 15.39 -0.70
C GLN A 295 -2.31 15.72 -2.04
N ALA A 296 -2.58 16.99 -2.31
CA ALA A 296 -3.09 17.42 -3.61
C ALA A 296 -2.05 17.17 -4.72
N ALA A 297 -0.79 17.53 -4.50
CA ALA A 297 0.28 17.27 -5.46
C ALA A 297 0.43 15.75 -5.74
N TYR A 298 0.33 14.93 -4.71
CA TYR A 298 0.35 13.48 -4.85
C TYR A 298 -0.81 12.97 -5.72
N ALA A 299 -2.05 13.40 -5.43
CA ALA A 299 -3.24 12.97 -6.15
C ALA A 299 -3.26 13.42 -7.63
N GLU A 300 -2.58 14.51 -7.97
CA GLU A 300 -2.41 14.95 -9.38
C GLU A 300 -1.44 14.05 -10.17
N ILE A 301 -0.49 13.41 -9.48
CA ILE A 301 0.49 12.50 -10.09
C ILE A 301 -0.06 11.07 -10.14
N TYR A 302 -0.64 10.63 -9.03
CA TYR A 302 -1.12 9.26 -8.86
C TYR A 302 -2.53 9.28 -8.25
N PRO A 303 -3.53 8.64 -8.89
CA PRO A 303 -4.95 8.87 -8.60
C PRO A 303 -5.41 8.21 -7.29
N MET A 304 -4.71 8.45 -6.20
CA MET A 304 -5.15 8.10 -4.84
C MET A 304 -5.77 9.31 -4.16
N ALA A 305 -6.92 9.09 -3.57
CA ALA A 305 -7.70 10.15 -2.98
C ALA A 305 -7.08 10.64 -1.66
N PRO A 306 -6.98 11.96 -1.45
CA PRO A 306 -6.45 12.51 -0.20
C PRO A 306 -7.25 12.09 1.03
N SER A 307 -6.56 11.82 2.14
CA SER A 307 -7.17 11.67 3.47
C SER A 307 -7.51 13.02 4.12
N VAL A 308 -6.94 14.11 3.60
CA VAL A 308 -7.12 15.48 4.10
C VAL A 308 -8.13 16.22 3.22
N PRO A 309 -9.35 16.53 3.73
CA PRO A 309 -10.41 17.15 2.93
C PRO A 309 -10.01 18.49 2.28
N ALA A 310 -9.17 19.29 2.94
CA ALA A 310 -8.71 20.57 2.41
C ALA A 310 -7.87 20.43 1.11
N ALA A 311 -7.30 19.26 0.84
CA ALA A 311 -6.55 18.97 -0.40
C ALA A 311 -7.45 19.02 -1.64
N TYR A 312 -8.73 18.63 -1.53
CA TYR A 312 -9.67 18.66 -2.65
C TYR A 312 -9.86 20.05 -3.26
N LYS A 313 -9.76 21.11 -2.45
CA LYS A 313 -9.86 22.50 -2.94
C LYS A 313 -8.68 22.93 -3.83
N ARG A 314 -7.63 22.10 -3.88
CA ARG A 314 -6.39 22.35 -4.63
C ARG A 314 -6.26 21.47 -5.88
N LEU A 315 -7.16 20.48 -6.02
CA LEU A 315 -7.16 19.56 -7.17
C LEU A 315 -7.80 20.19 -8.38
N LYS A 316 -7.33 19.77 -9.55
CA LYS A 316 -8.06 20.03 -10.80
C LYS A 316 -9.41 19.32 -10.75
N PRO A 317 -10.48 19.93 -11.30
CA PRO A 317 -11.81 19.31 -11.30
C PRO A 317 -11.84 17.88 -11.88
N ALA A 318 -11.11 17.65 -12.98
CA ALA A 318 -11.02 16.33 -13.60
C ALA A 318 -10.34 15.30 -12.70
N THR A 319 -9.27 15.68 -11.98
CA THR A 319 -8.62 14.83 -11.01
C THR A 319 -9.57 14.49 -9.86
N ALA A 320 -10.17 15.53 -9.25
CA ALA A 320 -11.09 15.36 -8.12
C ALA A 320 -12.28 14.45 -8.45
N ALA A 321 -12.85 14.56 -9.66
CA ALA A 321 -13.96 13.73 -10.12
C ALA A 321 -13.58 12.25 -10.29
N ASN A 322 -12.31 11.95 -10.59
CA ASN A 322 -11.83 10.59 -10.85
C ASN A 322 -11.20 9.91 -9.63
N LEU A 323 -11.37 10.46 -8.43
CA LEU A 323 -10.86 9.84 -7.20
C LEU A 323 -11.93 8.97 -6.53
N GLY A 324 -11.50 7.85 -5.92
CA GLY A 324 -12.39 6.90 -5.24
C GLY A 324 -13.20 7.48 -4.08
N SER A 325 -12.81 8.63 -3.54
CA SER A 325 -13.53 9.36 -2.50
C SER A 325 -14.24 10.63 -3.05
N SER A 326 -14.46 10.74 -4.36
CA SER A 326 -15.38 11.75 -4.91
C SER A 326 -16.80 11.51 -4.35
N PRO A 327 -17.64 12.55 -4.20
CA PRO A 327 -18.99 12.38 -3.65
C PRO A 327 -19.85 11.36 -4.40
N GLU A 328 -19.63 11.18 -5.70
CA GLU A 328 -20.31 10.19 -6.53
C GLU A 328 -19.82 8.78 -6.23
N HIS A 329 -18.49 8.57 -6.19
CA HIS A 329 -17.89 7.26 -5.97
C HIS A 329 -18.05 6.79 -4.52
N LEU A 330 -18.16 7.69 -3.54
CA LEU A 330 -18.49 7.34 -2.17
C LEU A 330 -19.86 6.66 -2.06
N LYS A 331 -20.84 7.06 -2.90
CA LYS A 331 -22.19 6.49 -2.89
C LYS A 331 -22.27 5.14 -3.62
N SER A 332 -21.42 4.91 -4.60
CA SER A 332 -21.45 3.72 -5.46
C SER A 332 -20.49 2.61 -5.03
N GLY A 333 -19.66 2.84 -4.01
CA GLY A 333 -18.72 1.85 -3.48
C GLY A 333 -18.89 1.63 -1.98
N PHE A 334 -18.04 0.80 -1.41
CA PHE A 334 -18.02 0.47 0.02
C PHE A 334 -16.60 0.51 0.58
N ASP A 335 -16.48 0.65 1.89
CA ASP A 335 -15.20 0.55 2.59
C ASP A 335 -14.96 -0.90 3.02
N LEU A 336 -13.72 -1.37 2.92
CA LEU A 336 -13.30 -2.65 3.47
C LEU A 336 -13.55 -2.66 4.99
N ASP A 337 -14.27 -3.68 5.49
CA ASP A 337 -14.39 -3.92 6.93
C ASP A 337 -13.15 -4.67 7.43
N VAL A 338 -12.15 -3.89 7.84
CA VAL A 338 -10.86 -4.40 8.32
C VAL A 338 -11.03 -5.30 9.55
N GLU A 339 -11.96 -4.95 10.47
CA GLU A 339 -12.18 -5.76 11.68
C GLU A 339 -12.77 -7.13 11.35
N TRP A 340 -13.69 -7.18 10.39
CA TRP A 340 -14.25 -8.45 9.92
C TRP A 340 -13.16 -9.32 9.29
N TRP A 341 -12.34 -8.72 8.39
CA TRP A 341 -11.28 -9.46 7.71
C TRP A 341 -10.24 -10.00 8.67
N ILE A 342 -9.76 -9.22 9.64
CA ILE A 342 -8.80 -9.67 10.64
C ILE A 342 -9.31 -10.90 11.41
N LYS A 343 -10.60 -10.94 11.75
CA LYS A 343 -11.20 -12.08 12.47
C LYS A 343 -11.36 -13.33 11.61
N ASN A 344 -11.51 -13.18 10.31
CA ASN A 344 -11.90 -14.26 9.41
C ASN A 344 -10.84 -14.64 8.38
N GLN A 345 -9.77 -13.86 8.26
CA GLN A 345 -8.76 -13.99 7.19
C GLN A 345 -8.16 -15.39 7.13
N ASP A 346 -7.78 -16.00 8.24
CA ASP A 346 -7.15 -17.32 8.25
C ASP A 346 -8.10 -18.40 7.71
N ALA A 347 -9.36 -18.40 8.16
CA ALA A 347 -10.37 -19.34 7.70
C ALA A 347 -10.71 -19.16 6.21
N VAL A 348 -10.85 -17.89 5.78
CA VAL A 348 -11.10 -17.54 4.38
C VAL A 348 -9.91 -17.91 3.49
N SER A 349 -8.69 -17.63 3.93
CA SER A 349 -7.46 -17.94 3.20
C SER A 349 -7.28 -19.45 2.99
N LYS A 350 -7.51 -20.25 4.04
CA LYS A 350 -7.50 -21.70 3.94
C LYS A 350 -8.53 -22.18 2.91
N ARG A 351 -9.76 -21.70 2.99
CA ARG A 351 -10.83 -22.07 2.06
C ARG A 351 -10.53 -21.62 0.63
N TRP A 352 -9.93 -20.44 0.45
CA TRP A 352 -9.49 -19.95 -0.86
C TRP A 352 -8.47 -20.90 -1.49
N GLN A 353 -7.47 -21.32 -0.72
CA GLN A 353 -6.46 -22.27 -1.19
C GLN A 353 -7.11 -23.59 -1.61
N GLU A 354 -7.98 -24.18 -0.78
CA GLU A 354 -8.72 -25.39 -1.10
C GLU A 354 -9.57 -25.22 -2.39
N TRP A 355 -10.28 -24.10 -2.49
CA TRP A 355 -11.13 -23.79 -3.64
C TRP A 355 -10.32 -23.56 -4.94
N THR A 356 -9.17 -22.91 -4.89
CA THR A 356 -8.34 -22.66 -6.07
C THR A 356 -7.72 -23.93 -6.63
N HIS A 357 -7.44 -24.93 -5.77
CA HIS A 357 -6.85 -26.20 -6.16
C HIS A 357 -7.89 -27.27 -6.56
N ALA A 358 -9.16 -27.10 -6.21
CA ALA A 358 -10.26 -27.96 -6.64
C ALA A 358 -10.69 -27.66 -8.09
#